data_9728ce9f7806bcd0e834a4bf7dd60e16
#
_entry.id   9728ce9f7806bcd0e834a4bf7dd60e16
#
_cell.length_a   1.000
_cell.length_b   1.000
_cell.length_c   1.000
_cell.angle_alpha   90.00
_cell.angle_beta   90.00
_cell.angle_gamma   90.00
#
_symmetry.space_group_name_H-M   'P 1'
#
loop_
_entity.id
_entity.type
_entity.pdbx_description
1 polymer ?
#
loop_
_entity_poly.entity_id
_entity_poly.type
_entity_poly.pdbx_seq_one_letter_code
_entity_poly.pdbx_strand_id
1 'polypeptide(L)'
;KDYFNNFENVLKKIKLYKPDFILLSSGFDAHMDDPLAQINLKSQDFYEITKRILIVANEVCDGRIVSILEGGYNLDALRESAYMHVKALLEI
;
A
#
# COMPACT_ATOMS: atom_id res chain seq x y z
N LYS A 1 -14.65 0.14 -1.12
CA LYS A 1 -14.96 -0.59 -2.35
C LYS A 1 -14.53 0.17 -3.58
N ASP A 2 -14.92 1.44 -3.68
CA ASP A 2 -14.48 2.30 -4.79
C ASP A 2 -12.97 2.53 -4.76
N TYR A 3 -12.38 2.57 -3.57
CA TYR A 3 -10.94 2.69 -3.44
C TYR A 3 -10.21 1.57 -4.16
N PHE A 4 -10.63 0.31 -3.93
CA PHE A 4 -9.97 -0.84 -4.54
C PHE A 4 -10.21 -0.89 -6.05
N ASN A 5 -11.34 -0.45 -6.54
CA ASN A 5 -11.59 -0.38 -7.98
C ASN A 5 -10.64 0.62 -8.65
N ASN A 6 -10.46 1.79 -8.06
CA ASN A 6 -9.53 2.79 -8.56
C ASN A 6 -8.08 2.32 -8.45
N PHE A 7 -7.76 1.62 -7.37
CA PHE A 7 -6.43 1.07 -7.14
C PHE A 7 -6.07 0.03 -8.21
N GLU A 8 -7.00 -0.85 -8.58
CA GLU A 8 -6.78 -1.82 -9.65
C GLU A 8 -6.47 -1.14 -10.98
N ASN A 9 -7.12 -0.01 -11.27
CA ASN A 9 -6.84 0.75 -12.47
C ASN A 9 -5.40 1.30 -12.46
N VAL A 10 -4.94 1.77 -11.31
CA VAL A 10 -3.56 2.23 -11.15
C VAL A 10 -2.58 1.09 -11.37
N LEU A 11 -2.85 -0.10 -10.81
CA LEU A 11 -1.99 -1.27 -10.99
C LEU A 11 -1.88 -1.66 -12.46
N LYS A 12 -2.97 -1.59 -13.22
CA LYS A 12 -2.95 -1.86 -14.65
C LYS A 12 -2.05 -0.89 -15.39
N LYS A 13 -2.08 0.39 -15.02
CA LYS A 13 -1.21 1.40 -15.63
C LYS A 13 0.25 1.13 -15.32
N ILE A 14 0.58 0.70 -14.12
CA ILE A 14 1.93 0.33 -13.73
C ILE A 14 2.42 -0.84 -14.59
N LYS A 15 1.59 -1.86 -14.79
CA LYS A 15 1.94 -3.00 -15.63
C LYS A 15 2.26 -2.59 -17.07
N LEU A 16 1.47 -1.67 -17.62
CA LEU A 16 1.67 -1.18 -18.98
C LEU A 16 2.95 -0.34 -19.10
N TYR A 17 3.26 0.45 -18.08
CA TYR A 17 4.46 1.28 -18.06
C TYR A 17 5.72 0.44 -17.92
N LYS A 18 5.66 -0.68 -17.20
CA LYS A 18 6.78 -1.59 -16.94
C LYS A 18 7.98 -0.88 -16.29
N PRO A 19 7.80 -0.33 -15.09
CA PRO A 19 8.91 0.33 -14.41
C PRO A 19 10.00 -0.67 -14.05
N ASP A 20 11.23 -0.18 -13.92
CA ASP A 20 12.36 -0.99 -13.45
C ASP A 20 12.44 -1.06 -11.94
N PHE A 21 11.70 -0.19 -11.24
CA PHE A 21 11.78 -0.01 -9.80
C PHE A 21 10.50 0.67 -9.33
N ILE A 22 9.99 0.27 -8.17
CA ILE A 22 8.81 0.89 -7.56
C ILE A 22 9.20 1.52 -6.22
N LEU A 23 8.88 2.80 -6.07
CA LEU A 23 9.06 3.52 -4.82
C LEU A 23 7.70 3.82 -4.22
N LEU A 24 7.45 3.33 -3.00
CA LEU A 24 6.19 3.55 -2.31
C LEU A 24 6.32 4.66 -1.27
N SER A 25 5.49 5.68 -1.40
CA SER A 25 5.24 6.60 -0.29
C SER A 25 4.16 5.96 0.57
N SER A 26 4.57 5.39 1.71
CA SER A 26 3.67 4.61 2.56
C SER A 26 3.09 5.49 3.66
N GLY A 27 1.93 6.08 3.37
CA GLY A 27 1.17 6.83 4.36
C GLY A 27 0.00 6.00 4.86
N PHE A 28 -0.29 6.11 6.15
CA PHE A 28 -1.38 5.38 6.79
C PHE A 28 -2.49 6.31 7.30
N ASP A 29 -2.52 7.55 6.78
CA ASP A 29 -3.55 8.53 7.09
C ASP A 29 -4.89 8.23 6.41
N ALA A 30 -4.95 7.25 5.51
CA ALA A 30 -6.20 6.75 4.95
C ALA A 30 -6.94 5.79 5.89
N HIS A 31 -6.34 5.43 7.06
CA HIS A 31 -6.98 4.57 8.03
C HIS A 31 -8.21 5.27 8.62
N MET A 32 -9.27 4.49 8.90
CA MET A 32 -10.53 5.04 9.40
C MET A 32 -10.40 5.76 10.74
N ASP A 33 -9.37 5.44 11.53
CA ASP A 33 -9.12 6.05 12.84
C ASP A 33 -8.17 7.24 12.78
N ASP A 34 -7.70 7.62 11.58
CA ASP A 34 -6.83 8.79 11.46
C ASP A 34 -7.64 10.08 11.62
N PRO A 35 -7.21 11.00 12.53
CA PRO A 35 -7.99 12.20 12.83
C PRO A 35 -7.93 13.27 11.74
N LEU A 36 -6.97 13.20 10.82
CA LEU A 36 -6.76 14.25 9.81
C LEU A 36 -7.30 13.90 8.44
N ALA A 37 -7.44 12.63 8.13
CA ALA A 37 -8.00 12.16 6.87
C ALA A 37 -9.33 11.49 7.11
N GLN A 38 -10.20 11.49 6.10
CA GLN A 38 -11.55 10.93 6.22
C GLN A 38 -11.77 9.77 5.25
N ILE A 39 -10.71 9.03 4.95
CA ILE A 39 -10.78 7.82 4.15
C ILE A 39 -10.87 6.63 5.11
N ASN A 40 -11.81 5.73 4.86
CA ASN A 40 -12.17 4.70 5.83
C ASN A 40 -11.51 3.36 5.52
N LEU A 41 -10.19 3.32 5.44
CA LEU A 41 -9.46 2.07 5.29
C LEU A 41 -9.16 1.46 6.66
N LYS A 42 -9.16 0.14 6.71
CA LYS A 42 -8.78 -0.62 7.88
C LYS A 42 -7.35 -1.11 7.74
N SER A 43 -6.73 -1.50 8.86
CA SER A 43 -5.35 -2.00 8.83
C SER A 43 -5.18 -3.19 7.89
N GLN A 44 -6.17 -4.08 7.82
CA GLN A 44 -6.15 -5.22 6.90
C GLN A 44 -6.14 -4.78 5.43
N ASP A 45 -6.72 -3.64 5.12
CA ASP A 45 -6.72 -3.11 3.75
C ASP A 45 -5.31 -2.75 3.30
N PHE A 46 -4.46 -2.28 4.21
CA PHE A 46 -3.06 -1.99 3.88
C PHE A 46 -2.27 -3.25 3.57
N TYR A 47 -2.60 -4.37 4.23
CA TYR A 47 -2.03 -5.67 3.88
C TYR A 47 -2.39 -6.05 2.44
N GLU A 48 -3.67 -5.95 2.11
CA GLU A 48 -4.18 -6.30 0.78
C GLU A 48 -3.58 -5.41 -0.31
N ILE A 49 -3.52 -4.10 -0.06
CA ILE A 49 -2.91 -3.14 -0.98
C ILE A 49 -1.46 -3.53 -1.25
N THR A 50 -0.71 -3.79 -0.19
CA THR A 50 0.71 -4.14 -0.29
C THR A 50 0.92 -5.42 -1.08
N LYS A 51 0.10 -6.45 -0.82
CA LYS A 51 0.17 -7.72 -1.55
C LYS A 51 -0.06 -7.52 -3.04
N ARG A 52 -1.04 -6.72 -3.42
CA ARG A 52 -1.33 -6.46 -4.83
C ARG A 52 -0.20 -5.73 -5.52
N ILE A 53 0.43 -4.77 -4.84
CA ILE A 53 1.59 -4.05 -5.36
C ILE A 53 2.76 -5.02 -5.56
N LEU A 54 3.00 -5.92 -4.61
CA LEU A 54 4.08 -6.90 -4.71
C LEU A 54 3.90 -7.84 -5.89
N ILE A 55 2.68 -8.28 -6.16
CA ILE A 55 2.39 -9.14 -7.31
C ILE A 55 2.80 -8.42 -8.60
N VAL A 56 2.43 -7.14 -8.73
CA VAL A 56 2.80 -6.34 -9.90
C VAL A 56 4.32 -6.14 -9.96
N ALA A 57 4.96 -5.81 -8.83
CA ALA A 57 6.40 -5.62 -8.78
C ALA A 57 7.16 -6.87 -9.24
N ASN A 58 6.70 -8.05 -8.81
CA ASN A 58 7.32 -9.31 -9.23
C ASN A 58 7.18 -9.53 -10.74
N GLU A 59 6.06 -9.10 -11.33
CA GLU A 59 5.84 -9.24 -12.77
C GLU A 59 6.70 -8.29 -13.61
N VAL A 60 6.87 -7.03 -13.14
CA VAL A 60 7.46 -5.99 -14.01
C VAL A 60 8.88 -5.60 -13.64
N CYS A 61 9.31 -5.80 -12.39
CA CYS A 61 10.65 -5.34 -11.96
C CYS A 61 11.33 -6.29 -10.95
N ASP A 62 11.02 -7.57 -11.01
CA ASP A 62 11.66 -8.60 -10.17
C ASP A 62 11.55 -8.31 -8.67
N GLY A 63 10.45 -7.70 -8.25
CA GLY A 63 10.23 -7.39 -6.85
C GLY A 63 11.04 -6.21 -6.32
N ARG A 64 11.62 -5.40 -7.20
CA ARG A 64 12.39 -4.23 -6.78
C ARG A 64 11.47 -3.11 -6.30
N ILE A 65 11.27 -3.07 -4.99
CA ILE A 65 10.37 -2.13 -4.36
C ILE A 65 11.00 -1.60 -3.07
N VAL A 66 10.84 -0.31 -2.83
CA VAL A 66 11.24 0.34 -1.56
C VAL A 66 10.05 1.10 -1.03
N SER A 67 9.81 0.98 0.26
CA SER A 67 8.71 1.66 0.95
C SER A 67 9.26 2.66 1.95
N ILE A 68 8.74 3.88 1.91
CA ILE A 68 9.14 4.97 2.79
C ILE A 68 7.90 5.46 3.55
N LEU A 69 8.00 5.56 4.86
CA LEU A 69 6.91 6.07 5.69
C LEU A 69 6.69 7.55 5.42
N GLU A 70 5.43 7.94 5.22
CA GLU A 70 5.04 9.34 5.00
C GLU A 70 4.09 9.81 6.09
N GLY A 71 2.81 9.42 6.04
CA GLY A 71 1.77 9.91 6.95
C GLY A 71 1.18 8.84 7.84
N GLY A 72 0.34 9.26 8.77
CA GLY A 72 -0.33 8.43 9.74
C GLY A 72 -0.25 9.07 11.11
N TYR A 73 -1.39 9.54 11.63
CA TYR A 73 -1.40 10.44 12.79
C TYR A 73 -2.09 9.85 14.02
N ASN A 74 -2.85 8.77 13.87
CA ASN A 74 -3.32 7.98 14.99
C ASN A 74 -2.30 6.89 15.28
N LEU A 75 -1.70 6.90 16.46
CA LEU A 75 -0.58 6.02 16.78
C LEU A 75 -0.95 4.54 16.78
N ASP A 76 -2.15 4.19 17.25
CA ASP A 76 -2.59 2.79 17.23
C ASP A 76 -2.86 2.32 15.80
N ALA A 77 -3.52 3.17 15.00
CA ALA A 77 -3.77 2.86 13.59
C ALA A 77 -2.46 2.77 12.80
N LEU A 78 -1.51 3.65 13.08
CA LEU A 78 -0.19 3.62 12.44
C LEU A 78 0.53 2.32 12.75
N ARG A 79 0.54 1.91 14.03
CA ARG A 79 1.20 0.67 14.44
C ARG A 79 0.60 -0.55 13.74
N GLU A 80 -0.72 -0.67 13.76
CA GLU A 80 -1.41 -1.79 13.14
C GLU A 80 -1.22 -1.80 11.62
N SER A 81 -1.35 -0.64 10.98
CA SER A 81 -1.22 -0.51 9.53
C SER A 81 0.21 -0.81 9.08
N ALA A 82 1.20 -0.29 9.79
CA ALA A 82 2.60 -0.56 9.49
C ALA A 82 2.91 -2.04 9.67
N TYR A 83 2.36 -2.68 10.72
CA TYR A 83 2.52 -4.11 10.93
C TYR A 83 1.97 -4.91 9.75
N MET A 84 0.77 -4.59 9.31
CA MET A 84 0.13 -5.29 8.19
C MET A 84 0.91 -5.08 6.89
N HIS A 85 1.42 -3.86 6.68
CA HIS A 85 2.23 -3.54 5.51
C HIS A 85 3.53 -4.37 5.49
N VAL A 86 4.26 -4.37 6.61
CA VAL A 86 5.52 -5.12 6.73
C VAL A 86 5.26 -6.62 6.63
N LYS A 87 4.18 -7.11 7.24
CA LYS A 87 3.80 -8.52 7.15
C LYS A 87 3.62 -8.94 5.70
N ALA A 88 2.92 -8.12 4.91
CA ALA A 88 2.73 -8.41 3.48
C ALA A 88 4.07 -8.45 2.75
N LEU A 89 4.98 -7.51 3.04
CA LEU A 89 6.30 -7.48 2.42
C LEU A 89 7.13 -8.73 2.74
N LEU A 90 6.98 -9.28 3.95
CA LEU A 90 7.73 -10.45 4.37
C LEU A 90 7.21 -11.76 3.79
N GLU A 91 5.98 -11.77 3.30
CA GLU A 91 5.34 -12.96 2.74
C GLU A 91 5.53 -13.10 1.23
N ILE A 92 6.59 -12.54 0.71
CA ILE A 92 6.89 -12.60 -0.72
C ILE A 92 7.23 -14.03 -1.15
#